data_69e46346d2f5243d28193fa57ba698b7
#
_entry.id   69e46346d2f5243d28193fa57ba698b7
#
_cell.length_a   1.000
_cell.length_b   1.000
_cell.length_c   1.000
_cell.angle_alpha   90.00
_cell.angle_beta   90.00
_cell.angle_gamma   90.00
#
_symmetry.space_group_name_H-M   'P 1'
#
loop_
_entity.id
_entity.type
_entity.pdbx_description
1 polymer ?
#
loop_
_entity_poly.entity_id
_entity_poly.type
_entity_poly.pdbx_seq_one_letter_code
_entity_poly.pdbx_strand_id
1 'polypeptide(L)'
;MVKTNVAAGVVTALVSIAAPAFAQTPALTPGCTATPAQIEANKKVAVEFFRPGADRVALADPSYKQHNPAFVKGGRDAKLSDYEYFKSRFGGPRAGGPGGGAAGGRGAAEGPQPPAGNPLEIVMAECDLVTIIHKNFRQDPTAAPGTFYEVFTFDTFRVRNGKLVEHWDGAVINPPAPPGAPAGRGN
;
A
#
# COMPACT_ATOMS: atom_id res chain seq x y z
N MET A 1 68.44 58.13 14.90
CA MET A 1 68.01 56.75 15.20
C MET A 1 66.49 56.79 15.45
N VAL A 2 65.73 56.37 14.47
CA VAL A 2 64.28 56.30 14.57
C VAL A 2 63.87 54.86 14.86
N LYS A 3 63.24 54.60 16.00
CA LYS A 3 62.76 53.27 16.39
C LYS A 3 61.32 53.12 15.90
N THR A 4 61.11 52.22 14.94
CA THR A 4 59.79 51.85 14.40
C THR A 4 59.25 50.70 15.24
N ASN A 5 58.16 50.93 15.97
CA ASN A 5 57.39 49.88 16.67
C ASN A 5 56.40 49.27 15.68
N VAL A 6 56.55 47.98 15.40
CA VAL A 6 55.58 47.17 14.63
C VAL A 6 54.63 46.53 15.64
N ALA A 7 53.35 46.94 15.60
CA ALA A 7 52.27 46.31 16.38
C ALA A 7 51.73 45.10 15.58
N ALA A 8 51.89 43.93 16.15
CA ALA A 8 51.29 42.68 15.60
C ALA A 8 49.82 42.59 15.99
N GLY A 9 48.93 42.76 15.01
CA GLY A 9 47.49 42.53 15.18
C GLY A 9 47.14 41.06 15.14
N VAL A 10 46.58 40.53 16.24
CA VAL A 10 46.03 39.17 16.28
C VAL A 10 44.62 39.18 15.67
N VAL A 11 44.46 38.55 14.53
CA VAL A 11 43.14 38.31 13.87
C VAL A 11 42.57 37.03 14.44
N THR A 12 41.58 37.16 15.33
CA THR A 12 40.82 36.02 15.83
C THR A 12 39.74 35.65 14.82
N ALA A 13 39.91 34.56 14.09
CA ALA A 13 38.89 34.02 13.19
C ALA A 13 37.83 33.30 14.03
N LEU A 14 36.59 33.86 14.07
CA LEU A 14 35.42 33.21 14.62
C LEU A 14 34.94 32.15 13.62
N VAL A 15 35.18 30.89 13.94
CA VAL A 15 34.58 29.73 13.23
C VAL A 15 33.17 29.54 13.74
N SER A 16 32.19 29.96 12.95
CA SER A 16 30.77 29.66 13.23
C SER A 16 30.48 28.19 12.91
N ILE A 17 30.39 27.37 13.92
CA ILE A 17 29.92 25.98 13.80
C ILE A 17 28.40 26.05 13.61
N ALA A 18 27.94 25.87 12.36
CA ALA A 18 26.51 25.69 12.09
C ALA A 18 26.06 24.38 12.77
N ALA A 19 25.17 24.48 13.77
CA ALA A 19 24.55 23.33 14.38
C ALA A 19 23.75 22.56 13.30
N PRO A 20 23.82 21.22 13.26
CA PRO A 20 23.01 20.44 12.32
C PRO A 20 21.52 20.75 12.59
N ALA A 21 20.81 21.16 11.56
CA ALA A 21 19.36 21.29 11.61
C ALA A 21 18.80 19.90 11.90
N PHE A 22 18.34 19.68 13.13
CA PHE A 22 17.58 18.48 13.47
C PHE A 22 16.34 18.47 12.58
N ALA A 23 16.24 17.46 11.71
CA ALA A 23 15.02 17.21 10.96
C ALA A 23 13.87 17.09 11.97
N GLN A 24 12.94 18.03 11.95
CA GLN A 24 11.76 17.96 12.80
C GLN A 24 10.99 16.71 12.40
N THR A 25 10.86 15.77 13.32
CA THR A 25 9.96 14.63 13.13
C THR A 25 8.55 15.20 12.94
N PRO A 26 7.84 14.87 11.85
CA PRO A 26 6.46 15.32 11.67
C PRO A 26 5.65 15.00 12.92
N ALA A 27 4.82 15.94 13.35
CA ALA A 27 3.92 15.70 14.47
C ALA A 27 2.98 14.54 14.10
N LEU A 28 2.94 13.51 14.95
CA LEU A 28 2.00 12.40 14.78
C LEU A 28 0.57 12.90 14.97
N THR A 29 -0.40 12.23 14.31
CA THR A 29 -1.83 12.51 14.52
C THR A 29 -2.17 12.47 16.02
N PRO A 30 -2.95 13.44 16.52
CA PRO A 30 -3.35 13.46 17.93
C PRO A 30 -3.91 12.11 18.38
N GLY A 31 -3.37 11.58 19.48
CA GLY A 31 -3.72 10.24 20.00
C GLY A 31 -2.87 9.09 19.46
N CYS A 32 -1.94 9.35 18.52
CA CYS A 32 -0.99 8.35 18.08
C CYS A 32 0.11 8.15 19.14
N THR A 33 0.24 6.92 19.63
CA THR A 33 1.29 6.53 20.59
C THR A 33 2.34 5.60 19.98
N ALA A 34 2.24 5.29 18.68
CA ALA A 34 3.18 4.41 18.01
C ALA A 34 4.57 5.06 17.88
N THR A 35 5.59 4.31 18.21
CA THR A 35 6.99 4.72 17.99
C THR A 35 7.35 4.60 16.51
N PRO A 36 8.38 5.31 16.02
CA PRO A 36 8.88 5.12 14.65
C PRO A 36 9.21 3.66 14.32
N ALA A 37 9.76 2.91 15.26
CA ALA A 37 10.06 1.48 15.08
C ALA A 37 8.78 0.65 14.88
N GLN A 38 7.71 0.95 15.60
CA GLN A 38 6.40 0.30 15.43
C GLN A 38 5.78 0.64 14.07
N ILE A 39 5.87 1.90 13.64
CA ILE A 39 5.38 2.31 12.31
C ILE A 39 6.12 1.55 11.21
N GLU A 40 7.44 1.43 11.29
CA GLU A 40 8.21 0.64 10.33
C GLU A 40 7.90 -0.87 10.39
N ALA A 41 7.64 -1.41 11.57
CA ALA A 41 7.18 -2.80 11.72
C ALA A 41 5.79 -3.00 11.08
N ASN A 42 4.87 -2.06 11.25
CA ASN A 42 3.54 -2.10 10.63
C ASN A 42 3.63 -2.07 9.10
N LYS A 43 4.50 -1.21 8.52
CA LYS A 43 4.76 -1.21 7.08
C LYS A 43 5.21 -2.59 6.57
N LYS A 44 6.14 -3.24 7.28
CA LYS A 44 6.62 -4.57 6.89
C LYS A 44 5.50 -5.60 6.84
N VAL A 45 4.58 -5.58 7.80
CA VAL A 45 3.42 -6.51 7.83
C VAL A 45 2.51 -6.27 6.61
N ALA A 46 2.17 -5.01 6.31
CA ALA A 46 1.32 -4.67 5.18
C ALA A 46 1.98 -4.99 3.83
N VAL A 47 3.28 -4.70 3.68
CA VAL A 47 4.06 -5.04 2.47
C VAL A 47 4.16 -6.55 2.28
N GLU A 48 4.37 -7.31 3.36
CA GLU A 48 4.42 -8.77 3.31
C GLU A 48 3.14 -9.38 2.73
N PHE A 49 1.98 -8.77 2.95
CA PHE A 49 0.72 -9.22 2.38
C PHE A 49 0.75 -9.31 0.84
N PHE A 50 1.52 -8.44 0.17
CA PHE A 50 1.63 -8.41 -1.29
C PHE A 50 2.81 -9.23 -1.83
N ARG A 51 3.64 -9.79 -0.96
CA ARG A 51 4.75 -10.63 -1.41
C ARG A 51 4.23 -11.91 -2.08
N PRO A 52 4.76 -12.30 -3.24
CA PRO A 52 4.45 -13.59 -3.86
C PRO A 52 4.71 -14.75 -2.88
N GLY A 53 3.71 -15.61 -2.72
CA GLY A 53 3.81 -16.77 -1.82
C GLY A 53 3.65 -16.46 -0.31
N ALA A 54 3.31 -15.23 0.06
CA ALA A 54 3.03 -14.90 1.45
C ALA A 54 1.85 -15.70 2.02
N ASP A 55 1.97 -16.14 3.25
CA ASP A 55 0.84 -16.69 4.00
C ASP A 55 -0.04 -15.55 4.52
N ARG A 56 -0.94 -15.08 3.66
CA ARG A 56 -1.84 -13.96 3.99
C ARG A 56 -2.75 -14.26 5.16
N VAL A 57 -3.14 -15.52 5.35
CA VAL A 57 -3.99 -15.92 6.47
C VAL A 57 -3.24 -15.80 7.79
N ALA A 58 -1.97 -16.17 7.81
CA ALA A 58 -1.13 -15.98 8.98
C ALA A 58 -0.88 -14.51 9.32
N LEU A 59 -0.97 -13.60 8.34
CA LEU A 59 -0.85 -12.16 8.58
C LEU A 59 -2.12 -11.53 9.15
N ALA A 60 -3.30 -12.11 8.93
CA ALA A 60 -4.57 -11.56 9.41
C ALA A 60 -4.88 -12.02 10.84
N ASP A 61 -5.51 -11.13 11.61
CA ASP A 61 -6.05 -11.42 12.93
C ASP A 61 -7.43 -12.10 12.81
N PRO A 62 -7.81 -13.02 13.70
CA PRO A 62 -9.16 -13.60 13.71
C PRO A 62 -10.31 -12.58 13.85
N SER A 63 -10.03 -11.39 14.37
CA SER A 63 -10.99 -10.28 14.46
C SER A 63 -11.04 -9.40 13.20
N TYR A 64 -10.33 -9.78 12.14
CA TYR A 64 -10.20 -9.01 10.89
C TYR A 64 -11.53 -8.50 10.34
N LYS A 65 -11.55 -7.22 9.98
CA LYS A 65 -12.67 -6.52 9.36
C LYS A 65 -12.34 -6.06 7.96
N GLN A 66 -13.29 -6.20 7.06
CA GLN A 66 -13.16 -5.83 5.67
C GLN A 66 -14.14 -4.72 5.31
N HIS A 67 -13.64 -3.68 4.63
CA HIS A 67 -14.46 -2.55 4.16
C HIS A 67 -14.63 -2.54 2.63
N ASN A 68 -14.04 -3.49 1.89
CA ASN A 68 -14.34 -3.70 0.48
C ASN A 68 -15.79 -4.19 0.32
N PRO A 69 -16.68 -3.42 -0.32
CA PRO A 69 -18.11 -3.76 -0.36
C PRO A 69 -18.39 -5.06 -1.11
N ALA A 70 -17.61 -5.39 -2.14
CA ALA A 70 -17.77 -6.65 -2.88
C ALA A 70 -17.33 -7.84 -2.02
N PHE A 71 -16.27 -7.68 -1.24
CA PHE A 71 -15.80 -8.71 -0.32
C PHE A 71 -16.79 -8.94 0.82
N VAL A 72 -17.27 -7.86 1.46
CA VAL A 72 -18.30 -7.91 2.52
C VAL A 72 -19.59 -8.58 2.02
N LYS A 73 -20.01 -8.22 0.79
CA LYS A 73 -21.15 -8.89 0.15
C LYS A 73 -20.89 -10.39 -0.02
N GLY A 74 -19.71 -10.77 -0.52
CA GLY A 74 -19.34 -12.18 -0.71
C GLY A 74 -19.36 -12.98 0.59
N GLY A 75 -18.84 -12.42 1.69
CA GLY A 75 -18.88 -13.03 3.02
C GLY A 75 -20.31 -13.22 3.51
N ARG A 76 -21.15 -12.20 3.40
CA ARG A 76 -22.56 -12.25 3.77
C ARG A 76 -23.33 -13.31 2.96
N ASP A 77 -23.14 -13.35 1.64
CA ASP A 77 -23.81 -14.33 0.77
C ASP A 77 -23.36 -15.76 1.11
N ALA A 78 -22.09 -15.94 1.50
CA ALA A 78 -21.54 -17.21 1.99
C ALA A 78 -21.89 -17.53 3.45
N LYS A 79 -22.51 -16.62 4.20
CA LYS A 79 -22.80 -16.72 5.64
C LYS A 79 -21.54 -16.92 6.50
N LEU A 80 -20.45 -16.26 6.11
CA LEU A 80 -19.16 -16.29 6.78
C LEU A 80 -18.85 -14.93 7.41
N SER A 81 -18.08 -14.92 8.50
CA SER A 81 -17.45 -13.70 9.00
C SER A 81 -16.42 -13.16 8.00
N ASP A 82 -15.99 -11.91 8.16
CA ASP A 82 -14.95 -11.32 7.31
C ASP A 82 -13.66 -12.16 7.31
N TYR A 83 -13.22 -12.61 8.49
CA TYR A 83 -12.03 -13.46 8.61
C TYR A 83 -12.20 -14.84 7.97
N GLU A 84 -13.35 -15.49 8.19
CA GLU A 84 -13.63 -16.80 7.60
C GLU A 84 -13.70 -16.72 6.07
N TYR A 85 -14.35 -15.65 5.56
CA TYR A 85 -14.38 -15.41 4.11
C TYR A 85 -12.99 -15.09 3.58
N PHE A 86 -12.19 -14.29 4.32
CA PHE A 86 -10.79 -14.05 4.00
C PHE A 86 -9.98 -15.35 3.89
N LYS A 87 -10.11 -16.24 4.87
CA LYS A 87 -9.48 -17.56 4.84
C LYS A 87 -9.89 -18.38 3.60
N SER A 88 -11.17 -18.35 3.25
CA SER A 88 -11.67 -19.08 2.07
C SER A 88 -11.09 -18.55 0.77
N ARG A 89 -10.74 -17.25 0.71
CA ARG A 89 -10.18 -16.59 -0.49
C ARG A 89 -8.66 -16.68 -0.57
N PHE A 90 -7.97 -16.69 0.55
CA PHE A 90 -6.51 -16.58 0.61
C PHE A 90 -5.81 -17.79 1.25
N GLY A 91 -6.55 -18.71 1.86
CA GLY A 91 -5.99 -19.88 2.55
C GLY A 91 -5.77 -21.14 1.69
N GLY A 92 -6.06 -21.09 0.40
CA GLY A 92 -5.92 -22.26 -0.48
C GLY A 92 -4.60 -22.28 -1.26
N PRO A 93 -4.23 -23.44 -1.85
CA PRO A 93 -2.99 -23.61 -2.62
C PRO A 93 -2.82 -22.68 -3.84
N ARG A 94 -3.87 -21.96 -4.24
CA ARG A 94 -3.88 -20.98 -5.35
C ARG A 94 -3.81 -19.52 -4.91
N ALA A 95 -3.68 -19.26 -3.63
CA ALA A 95 -3.68 -17.89 -3.09
C ALA A 95 -2.41 -17.05 -3.41
N GLY A 96 -1.51 -17.54 -4.23
CA GLY A 96 -0.19 -16.97 -4.45
C GLY A 96 -0.03 -15.94 -5.58
N GLY A 97 -1.10 -15.29 -6.07
CA GLY A 97 -0.93 -14.24 -7.10
C GLY A 97 -0.88 -12.83 -6.51
N PRO A 98 0.02 -11.94 -6.96
CA PRO A 98 -0.09 -10.52 -6.66
C PRO A 98 -1.40 -9.99 -7.26
N GLY A 99 -2.30 -9.47 -6.43
CA GLY A 99 -3.60 -8.98 -6.86
C GLY A 99 -4.75 -9.96 -6.72
N GLY A 100 -4.79 -10.75 -5.64
CA GLY A 100 -5.92 -11.63 -5.26
C GLY A 100 -7.20 -10.89 -4.88
N GLY A 101 -7.37 -9.62 -5.29
CA GLY A 101 -8.65 -8.95 -5.35
C GLY A 101 -9.39 -9.42 -6.61
N ALA A 102 -10.40 -10.28 -6.44
CA ALA A 102 -11.50 -10.57 -7.37
C ALA A 102 -11.20 -10.77 -8.87
N ALA A 103 -9.98 -11.14 -9.26
CA ALA A 103 -9.69 -11.59 -10.62
C ALA A 103 -9.67 -13.13 -10.62
N GLY A 104 -10.85 -13.73 -10.75
CA GLY A 104 -10.99 -15.14 -11.12
C GLY A 104 -10.07 -15.48 -12.28
N GLY A 105 -9.40 -16.65 -12.21
CA GLY A 105 -8.46 -17.14 -13.18
C GLY A 105 -8.92 -16.89 -14.62
N ARG A 106 -8.20 -16.01 -15.30
CA ARG A 106 -8.37 -15.82 -16.74
C ARG A 106 -7.29 -16.63 -17.43
N GLY A 107 -7.72 -17.54 -18.28
CA GLY A 107 -6.87 -18.07 -19.31
C GLY A 107 -6.15 -16.91 -20.01
N ALA A 108 -4.92 -17.15 -20.49
CA ALA A 108 -4.14 -16.16 -21.20
C ALA A 108 -5.02 -15.54 -22.30
N ALA A 109 -5.38 -14.27 -22.13
CA ALA A 109 -6.15 -13.55 -23.12
C ALA A 109 -5.25 -13.35 -24.35
N GLU A 110 -5.68 -13.83 -25.51
CA GLU A 110 -5.06 -13.46 -26.77
C GLU A 110 -5.23 -11.94 -26.96
N GLY A 111 -4.17 -11.22 -26.99
CA GLY A 111 -4.16 -9.77 -27.19
C GLY A 111 -2.97 -9.08 -26.53
N PRO A 112 -2.78 -7.78 -26.81
CA PRO A 112 -1.73 -6.99 -26.19
C PRO A 112 -1.81 -7.04 -24.67
N GLN A 113 -0.69 -7.35 -24.04
CA GLN A 113 -0.60 -7.40 -22.57
C GLN A 113 -0.26 -6.02 -22.02
N PRO A 114 -0.84 -5.63 -20.89
CA PRO A 114 -0.48 -4.37 -20.24
C PRO A 114 0.98 -4.42 -19.77
N PRO A 115 1.65 -3.26 -19.69
CA PRO A 115 2.94 -3.16 -19.00
C PRO A 115 2.84 -3.71 -17.58
N ALA A 116 3.97 -4.14 -17.04
CA ALA A 116 4.02 -4.57 -15.65
C ALA A 116 3.74 -3.39 -14.72
N GLY A 117 2.81 -3.57 -13.78
CA GLY A 117 2.57 -2.61 -12.72
C GLY A 117 3.62 -2.69 -11.61
N ASN A 118 3.56 -1.75 -10.68
CA ASN A 118 4.31 -1.81 -9.43
C ASN A 118 3.33 -1.95 -8.25
N PRO A 119 3.27 -3.13 -7.59
CA PRO A 119 2.35 -3.36 -6.49
C PRO A 119 2.73 -2.57 -5.22
N LEU A 120 3.91 -1.95 -5.17
CA LEU A 120 4.42 -1.21 -4.02
C LEU A 120 5.00 0.14 -4.48
N GLU A 121 4.22 0.92 -5.23
CA GLU A 121 4.68 2.21 -5.75
C GLU A 121 5.00 3.20 -4.63
N ILE A 122 4.10 3.31 -3.64
CA ILE A 122 4.29 4.13 -2.45
C ILE A 122 3.76 3.37 -1.24
N VAL A 123 4.51 3.38 -0.14
CA VAL A 123 4.09 2.85 1.16
C VAL A 123 4.18 3.96 2.20
N MET A 124 3.03 4.36 2.72
CA MET A 124 2.90 5.37 3.77
C MET A 124 2.37 4.72 5.04
N ALA A 125 2.77 5.23 6.20
CA ALA A 125 2.18 4.76 7.45
C ALA A 125 2.11 5.89 8.48
N GLU A 126 1.03 5.86 9.25
CA GLU A 126 0.83 6.71 10.40
C GLU A 126 0.14 5.90 11.50
N CYS A 127 0.77 5.85 12.69
CA CYS A 127 0.29 5.05 13.81
C CYS A 127 0.16 3.56 13.46
N ASP A 128 -1.06 3.05 13.55
CA ASP A 128 -1.42 1.67 13.21
C ASP A 128 -1.97 1.52 11.78
N LEU A 129 -2.03 2.62 11.01
CA LEU A 129 -2.50 2.61 9.62
C LEU A 129 -1.33 2.58 8.63
N VAL A 130 -1.44 1.73 7.63
CA VAL A 130 -0.50 1.64 6.51
C VAL A 130 -1.28 1.70 5.21
N THR A 131 -0.96 2.67 4.36
CA THR A 131 -1.52 2.77 3.02
C THR A 131 -0.46 2.41 1.98
N ILE A 132 -0.85 1.55 1.06
CA ILE A 132 -0.03 1.13 -0.08
C ILE A 132 -0.70 1.63 -1.35
N ILE A 133 0.05 2.30 -2.20
CA ILE A 133 -0.39 2.73 -3.52
C ILE A 133 0.23 1.78 -4.54
N HIS A 134 -0.61 1.18 -5.36
CA HIS A 134 -0.24 0.27 -6.42
C HIS A 134 -0.37 0.98 -7.76
N LYS A 135 0.66 0.91 -8.59
CA LYS A 135 0.61 1.33 -9.98
C LYS A 135 0.22 0.16 -10.85
N ASN A 136 -0.82 0.33 -11.63
CA ASN A 136 -1.33 -0.65 -12.57
C ASN A 136 -1.55 -0.01 -13.94
N PHE A 137 -1.88 -0.82 -14.94
CA PHE A 137 -2.24 -0.36 -16.27
C PHE A 137 -3.58 -0.93 -16.69
N ARG A 138 -4.40 -0.13 -17.34
CA ARG A 138 -5.67 -0.55 -17.92
C ARG A 138 -5.72 -0.24 -19.40
N GLN A 139 -6.39 -1.10 -20.16
CA GLN A 139 -6.71 -0.84 -21.57
C GLN A 139 -7.54 0.43 -21.67
N ASP A 140 -7.14 1.35 -22.53
CA ASP A 140 -7.94 2.53 -22.85
C ASP A 140 -9.14 2.09 -23.71
N PRO A 141 -10.39 2.24 -23.23
CA PRO A 141 -11.57 1.81 -23.98
C PRO A 141 -11.88 2.73 -25.16
N THR A 142 -11.25 3.91 -25.26
CA THR A 142 -11.50 4.92 -26.29
C THR A 142 -10.41 4.95 -27.37
N ALA A 143 -9.34 4.17 -27.19
CA ALA A 143 -8.20 4.11 -28.08
C ALA A 143 -8.08 2.75 -28.79
N ALA A 144 -7.10 2.64 -29.69
CA ALA A 144 -6.81 1.38 -30.38
C ALA A 144 -6.47 0.25 -29.38
N PRO A 145 -6.81 -1.02 -29.69
CA PRO A 145 -6.41 -2.17 -28.88
C PRO A 145 -4.90 -2.16 -28.62
N GLY A 146 -4.50 -2.39 -27.35
CA GLY A 146 -3.12 -2.32 -26.93
C GLY A 146 -2.66 -0.96 -26.41
N THR A 147 -3.51 0.05 -26.44
CA THR A 147 -3.25 1.33 -25.75
C THR A 147 -3.62 1.21 -24.29
N PHE A 148 -2.67 1.50 -23.41
CA PHE A 148 -2.86 1.41 -21.97
C PHE A 148 -2.59 2.75 -21.30
N TYR A 149 -3.27 2.99 -20.18
CA TYR A 149 -3.03 4.12 -19.30
C TYR A 149 -2.73 3.66 -17.87
N GLU A 150 -2.00 4.49 -17.14
CA GLU A 150 -1.69 4.23 -15.73
C GLU A 150 -2.92 4.42 -14.87
N VAL A 151 -3.10 3.54 -13.89
CA VAL A 151 -4.08 3.69 -12.83
C VAL A 151 -3.42 3.40 -11.49
N PHE A 152 -3.84 4.13 -10.48
CA PHE A 152 -3.38 3.90 -9.11
C PHE A 152 -4.54 3.38 -8.26
N THR A 153 -4.28 2.32 -7.53
CA THR A 153 -5.21 1.74 -6.56
C THR A 153 -4.60 1.84 -5.17
N PHE A 154 -5.45 1.82 -4.16
CA PHE A 154 -5.06 2.08 -2.78
C PHE A 154 -5.58 0.96 -1.90
N ASP A 155 -4.69 0.40 -1.09
CA ASP A 155 -5.03 -0.53 -0.03
C ASP A 155 -4.56 0.07 1.30
N THR A 156 -5.44 0.21 2.25
CA THR A 156 -5.11 0.69 3.60
C THR A 156 -5.40 -0.41 4.61
N PHE A 157 -4.42 -0.70 5.43
CA PHE A 157 -4.52 -1.68 6.50
C PHE A 157 -4.39 -1.01 7.86
N ARG A 158 -5.15 -1.51 8.84
CA ARG A 158 -4.83 -1.31 10.25
C ARG A 158 -4.02 -2.51 10.74
N VAL A 159 -2.88 -2.22 11.36
CA VAL A 159 -1.97 -3.24 11.89
C VAL A 159 -1.89 -3.11 13.40
N ARG A 160 -2.23 -4.18 14.12
CA ARG A 160 -2.10 -4.26 15.58
C ARG A 160 -1.42 -5.56 15.98
N ASN A 161 -0.47 -5.47 16.90
CA ASN A 161 0.27 -6.65 17.40
C ASN A 161 0.89 -7.50 16.27
N GLY A 162 1.36 -6.84 15.19
CA GLY A 162 1.95 -7.52 14.04
C GLY A 162 0.95 -8.27 13.15
N LYS A 163 -0.36 -7.97 13.26
CA LYS A 163 -1.44 -8.57 12.46
C LYS A 163 -2.28 -7.52 11.77
N LEU A 164 -2.81 -7.86 10.60
CA LEU A 164 -3.81 -7.08 9.88
C LEU A 164 -5.16 -7.27 10.57
N VAL A 165 -5.73 -6.20 11.11
CA VAL A 165 -7.02 -6.24 11.82
C VAL A 165 -8.14 -5.59 11.03
N GLU A 166 -7.79 -4.76 10.02
CA GLU A 166 -8.78 -4.02 9.23
C GLU A 166 -8.21 -3.68 7.85
N HIS A 167 -9.06 -3.63 6.84
CA HIS A 167 -8.67 -3.30 5.46
C HIS A 167 -9.71 -2.42 4.77
N TRP A 168 -9.24 -1.39 4.08
CA TRP A 168 -10.01 -0.52 3.20
C TRP A 168 -9.36 -0.47 1.83
N ASP A 169 -10.17 -0.41 0.79
CA ASP A 169 -9.77 -0.13 -0.59
C ASP A 169 -10.84 0.68 -1.33
N GLY A 170 -10.54 1.08 -2.55
CA GLY A 170 -11.45 1.85 -3.41
C GLY A 170 -12.44 0.99 -4.21
N ALA A 171 -12.66 -0.28 -3.85
CA ALA A 171 -13.54 -1.15 -4.59
C ALA A 171 -15.01 -0.71 -4.52
N VAL A 172 -15.73 -1.00 -5.60
CA VAL A 172 -17.16 -0.74 -5.73
C VAL A 172 -17.89 -2.02 -6.13
N ILE A 173 -19.17 -2.13 -5.81
CA ILE A 173 -20.03 -3.17 -6.35
C ILE A 173 -20.50 -2.70 -7.73
N ASN A 174 -20.00 -3.37 -8.76
CA ASN A 174 -20.49 -3.12 -10.12
C ASN A 174 -21.89 -3.71 -10.33
N PRO A 175 -22.78 -3.06 -11.06
CA PRO A 175 -24.04 -3.67 -11.46
C PRO A 175 -23.75 -4.91 -12.32
N PRO A 176 -24.66 -5.90 -12.33
CA PRO A 176 -24.54 -7.03 -13.25
C PRO A 176 -24.48 -6.52 -14.69
N ALA A 177 -23.66 -7.16 -15.51
CA ALA A 177 -23.59 -6.82 -16.92
C ALA A 177 -24.98 -6.98 -17.56
N PRO A 178 -25.39 -6.07 -18.47
CA PRO A 178 -26.63 -6.24 -19.21
C PRO A 178 -26.65 -7.60 -19.93
N PRO A 179 -27.83 -8.21 -20.08
CA PRO A 179 -27.94 -9.46 -20.83
C PRO A 179 -27.34 -9.32 -22.24
N GLY A 180 -26.46 -10.24 -22.64
CA GLY A 180 -25.79 -10.18 -23.94
C GLY A 180 -24.55 -9.29 -24.03
N ALA A 181 -24.19 -8.58 -22.97
CA ALA A 181 -22.91 -7.89 -22.93
C ALA A 181 -21.78 -8.94 -22.91
N PRO A 182 -20.72 -8.76 -23.73
CA PRO A 182 -19.53 -9.59 -23.60
C PRO A 182 -19.03 -9.53 -22.15
N ALA A 183 -18.63 -10.67 -21.59
CA ALA A 183 -18.20 -10.75 -20.19
C ALA A 183 -17.18 -9.64 -19.89
N GLY A 184 -17.67 -8.56 -19.29
CA GLY A 184 -16.90 -7.36 -19.01
C GLY A 184 -15.71 -7.74 -18.11
N ARG A 185 -14.56 -7.21 -18.43
CA ARG A 185 -13.39 -7.32 -17.57
C ARG A 185 -13.74 -6.58 -16.29
N GLY A 186 -14.02 -7.32 -15.22
CA GLY A 186 -14.24 -6.74 -13.90
C GLY A 186 -13.08 -5.81 -13.52
N ASN A 187 -13.42 -4.68 -12.98
CA ASN A 187 -12.48 -3.72 -12.40
C ASN A 187 -11.71 -4.31 -11.24
#